data_86f20514e0f6e521bfca002681482f4f
#
_entry.id   86f20514e0f6e521bfca002681482f4f
#
_cell.length_a   1.000
_cell.length_b   1.000
_cell.length_c   1.000
_cell.angle_alpha   90.00
_cell.angle_beta   90.00
_cell.angle_gamma   90.00
#
_symmetry.space_group_name_H-M   'P 1'
#
loop_
_entity.id
_entity.type
_entity.pdbx_description
1 polymer ?
#
loop_
_entity_poly.entity_id
_entity_poly.type
_entity_poly.pdbx_seq_one_letter_code
_entity_poly.pdbx_strand_id
1 'polypeptide(L)'
;QEMLMPTIQSSEIWKESGRYEDYGEEMLRIKDRQGKEMLYGPTNEELITDVFRSSVKSYKSLPQLLYHIQWKFRDEIRPRFGVMRCKEFYMKDAYSFDLNDEEAKRSYNKMFYSYLKTFNRLDLKAIPMAADTGPIGGDLSHEFVILAETGESDVYADKNIFEIDPNQYKFEDSSLQKMREDFTKIYAVTDEKYVKEDFNRYVKKENQIVTKGIEVGHIFYFSDKYSEPMNCLIDDKSGKKTSVKMGSYGIGVSRLVGAIIEAKYNNEVMKWPKPISPFDVVIIPNISKNNNKNLEKGEKIYKELKKQNIDVLLDDVDENM
;
A
#
# COMPACT_ATOMS: atom_id res chain seq x y z
N GLN A 1 3.41 -11.81 10.12
CA GLN A 1 4.83 -12.02 10.40
C GLN A 1 5.68 -11.27 9.37
N GLU A 2 6.69 -10.54 9.83
CA GLU A 2 7.65 -9.87 8.97
C GLU A 2 8.68 -10.84 8.42
N MET A 3 9.08 -10.63 7.16
CA MET A 3 10.10 -11.41 6.48
C MET A 3 11.02 -10.47 5.71
N LEU A 4 12.24 -10.91 5.45
CA LEU A 4 13.15 -10.27 4.51
C LEU A 4 13.45 -11.24 3.37
N MET A 5 13.07 -10.87 2.17
CA MET A 5 13.26 -11.68 0.96
C MET A 5 14.25 -10.98 0.01
N PRO A 6 14.99 -11.74 -0.83
CA PRO A 6 15.91 -11.15 -1.78
C PRO A 6 15.19 -10.31 -2.84
N THR A 7 15.86 -9.28 -3.34
CA THR A 7 15.38 -8.48 -4.48
C THR A 7 15.63 -9.14 -5.82
N ILE A 8 16.72 -9.93 -5.92
CA ILE A 8 17.02 -10.73 -7.12
C ILE A 8 16.37 -12.09 -6.98
N GLN A 9 15.61 -12.49 -7.97
CA GLN A 9 14.81 -13.72 -7.99
C GLN A 9 15.20 -14.62 -9.15
N SER A 10 14.99 -15.93 -8.99
CA SER A 10 15.15 -16.90 -10.08
C SER A 10 14.02 -16.75 -11.09
N SER A 11 14.32 -16.78 -12.39
CA SER A 11 13.30 -16.82 -13.43
C SER A 11 12.47 -18.12 -13.40
N GLU A 12 12.98 -19.18 -12.80
CA GLU A 12 12.32 -20.49 -12.77
C GLU A 12 10.97 -20.45 -12.04
N ILE A 13 10.90 -19.79 -10.87
CA ILE A 13 9.65 -19.69 -10.11
C ILE A 13 8.59 -18.88 -10.88
N TRP A 14 9.02 -17.91 -11.68
CA TRP A 14 8.14 -17.10 -12.53
C TRP A 14 7.67 -17.88 -13.77
N LYS A 15 8.50 -18.79 -14.29
CA LYS A 15 8.11 -19.73 -15.35
C LYS A 15 7.12 -20.77 -14.82
N GLU A 16 7.29 -21.25 -13.58
CA GLU A 16 6.32 -22.14 -12.93
C GLU A 16 4.93 -21.51 -12.82
N SER A 17 4.83 -20.23 -12.42
CA SER A 17 3.55 -19.51 -12.33
C SER A 17 2.96 -19.14 -13.68
N GLY A 18 3.73 -19.23 -14.76
CA GLY A 18 3.35 -18.78 -16.09
C GLY A 18 3.48 -17.29 -16.33
N ARG A 19 3.89 -16.49 -15.32
CA ARG A 19 3.95 -15.03 -15.44
C ARG A 19 5.24 -14.47 -16.06
N TYR A 20 6.25 -15.31 -16.30
CA TYR A 20 7.55 -14.81 -16.77
C TYR A 20 7.47 -14.05 -18.10
N GLU A 21 6.66 -14.56 -19.05
CA GLU A 21 6.42 -13.89 -20.33
C GLU A 21 5.29 -12.85 -20.22
N ASP A 22 4.22 -13.17 -19.51
CA ASP A 22 3.02 -12.33 -19.39
C ASP A 22 3.29 -10.99 -18.68
N TYR A 23 4.32 -10.92 -17.80
CA TYR A 23 4.67 -9.67 -17.13
C TYR A 23 5.25 -8.62 -18.10
N GLY A 24 5.76 -9.05 -19.25
CA GLY A 24 6.20 -8.17 -20.32
C GLY A 24 7.56 -7.50 -20.09
N GLU A 25 7.71 -6.32 -20.69
CA GLU A 25 8.99 -5.59 -20.76
C GLU A 25 9.33 -4.82 -19.47
N GLU A 26 8.35 -4.61 -18.59
CA GLU A 26 8.60 -3.97 -17.30
C GLU A 26 9.46 -4.81 -16.34
N MET A 27 9.60 -6.10 -16.62
CA MET A 27 10.46 -6.98 -15.83
C MET A 27 11.92 -6.78 -16.22
N LEU A 28 12.74 -6.32 -15.28
CA LEU A 28 14.19 -6.24 -15.47
C LEU A 28 14.81 -7.64 -15.40
N ARG A 29 15.12 -8.22 -16.57
CA ARG A 29 15.76 -9.53 -16.72
C ARG A 29 17.28 -9.39 -16.72
N ILE A 30 17.97 -10.22 -15.96
CA ILE A 30 19.41 -10.23 -15.79
C ILE A 30 19.96 -11.65 -15.93
N LYS A 31 21.26 -11.77 -16.16
CA LYS A 31 21.97 -13.07 -16.17
C LYS A 31 23.10 -13.02 -15.16
N ASP A 32 23.27 -14.10 -14.42
CA ASP A 32 24.44 -14.27 -13.57
C ASP A 32 25.68 -14.63 -14.38
N ARG A 33 26.83 -14.80 -13.70
CA ARG A 33 28.11 -15.16 -14.36
C ARG A 33 28.10 -16.52 -15.05
N GLN A 34 27.16 -17.39 -14.68
CA GLN A 34 27.00 -18.73 -15.28
C GLN A 34 25.98 -18.73 -16.43
N GLY A 35 25.39 -17.56 -16.72
CA GLY A 35 24.37 -17.40 -17.75
C GLY A 35 22.97 -17.80 -17.29
N LYS A 36 22.75 -18.06 -15.99
CA LYS A 36 21.43 -18.35 -15.44
C LYS A 36 20.55 -17.10 -15.46
N GLU A 37 19.34 -17.26 -15.97
CA GLU A 37 18.35 -16.18 -16.01
C GLU A 37 17.81 -15.88 -14.63
N MET A 38 17.81 -14.62 -14.29
CA MET A 38 17.30 -14.05 -13.06
C MET A 38 16.53 -12.76 -13.38
N LEU A 39 15.87 -12.19 -12.38
CA LEU A 39 15.18 -10.91 -12.53
C LEU A 39 15.29 -10.08 -11.24
N TYR A 40 15.19 -8.79 -11.37
CA TYR A 40 14.94 -7.92 -10.21
C TYR A 40 13.43 -7.95 -9.93
N GLY A 41 13.04 -8.34 -8.72
CA GLY A 41 11.63 -8.56 -8.38
C GLY A 41 10.75 -7.32 -8.51
N PRO A 42 9.80 -7.31 -9.45
CA PRO A 42 8.79 -6.26 -9.55
C PRO A 42 7.68 -6.44 -8.52
N THR A 43 7.54 -7.64 -8.01
CA THR A 43 6.60 -8.11 -6.97
C THR A 43 7.05 -9.48 -6.46
N ASN A 44 6.39 -10.10 -5.50
CA ASN A 44 6.90 -11.31 -4.83
C ASN A 44 5.87 -12.45 -4.69
N GLU A 45 4.80 -12.49 -5.45
CA GLU A 45 3.82 -13.58 -5.37
C GLU A 45 4.49 -14.95 -5.52
N GLU A 46 5.37 -15.08 -6.51
CA GLU A 46 6.10 -16.32 -6.79
C GLU A 46 7.10 -16.64 -5.68
N LEU A 47 7.87 -15.65 -5.27
CA LEU A 47 8.92 -15.83 -4.27
C LEU A 47 8.35 -16.23 -2.91
N ILE A 48 7.27 -15.57 -2.46
CA ILE A 48 6.63 -15.90 -1.18
C ILE A 48 5.92 -17.25 -1.23
N THR A 49 5.38 -17.64 -2.39
CA THR A 49 4.79 -18.96 -2.59
C THR A 49 5.85 -20.06 -2.49
N ASP A 50 7.04 -19.82 -3.06
CA ASP A 50 8.18 -20.76 -2.97
C ASP A 50 8.67 -20.92 -1.52
N VAL A 51 8.81 -19.82 -0.78
CA VAL A 51 9.15 -19.84 0.64
C VAL A 51 8.09 -20.58 1.46
N PHE A 52 6.81 -20.31 1.21
CA PHE A 52 5.71 -20.95 1.92
C PHE A 52 5.67 -22.45 1.64
N ARG A 53 5.68 -22.87 0.37
CA ARG A 53 5.63 -24.29 -0.02
C ARG A 53 6.80 -25.12 0.50
N SER A 54 7.96 -24.48 0.73
CA SER A 54 9.13 -25.16 1.28
C SER A 54 8.98 -25.48 2.78
N SER A 55 8.26 -24.65 3.53
CA SER A 55 8.20 -24.70 4.99
C SER A 55 6.85 -25.19 5.54
N VAL A 56 5.73 -24.96 4.85
CA VAL A 56 4.39 -25.28 5.35
C VAL A 56 3.80 -26.49 4.64
N LYS A 57 3.36 -27.49 5.40
CA LYS A 57 2.84 -28.76 4.85
C LYS A 57 1.44 -29.11 5.37
N SER A 58 0.92 -28.39 6.36
CA SER A 58 -0.33 -28.77 7.03
C SER A 58 -1.24 -27.56 7.26
N TYR A 59 -2.53 -27.79 7.15
CA TYR A 59 -3.58 -26.80 7.46
C TYR A 59 -3.48 -26.21 8.86
N LYS A 60 -2.83 -26.91 9.82
CA LYS A 60 -2.64 -26.44 11.20
C LYS A 60 -1.80 -25.18 11.30
N SER A 61 -1.01 -24.87 10.24
CA SER A 61 -0.20 -23.66 10.17
C SER A 61 -0.93 -22.49 9.51
N LEU A 62 -2.18 -22.65 9.11
CA LEU A 62 -3.00 -21.62 8.47
C LEU A 62 -3.96 -20.96 9.49
N PRO A 63 -4.43 -19.74 9.26
CA PRO A 63 -3.99 -18.83 8.19
C PRO A 63 -2.61 -18.25 8.47
N GLN A 64 -1.88 -17.86 7.40
CA GLN A 64 -0.65 -17.08 7.53
C GLN A 64 -0.77 -15.75 6.79
N LEU A 65 -0.30 -14.68 7.43
CA LEU A 65 -0.12 -13.36 6.85
C LEU A 65 1.36 -13.01 6.95
N LEU A 66 2.02 -12.98 5.82
CA LEU A 66 3.45 -12.68 5.70
C LEU A 66 3.63 -11.34 5.00
N TYR A 67 4.58 -10.53 5.42
CA TYR A 67 4.85 -9.26 4.76
C TYR A 67 6.33 -8.90 4.83
N HIS A 68 6.77 -8.08 3.91
CA HIS A 68 8.02 -7.36 4.02
C HIS A 68 7.91 -5.93 3.46
N ILE A 69 8.92 -5.12 3.74
CA ILE A 69 9.07 -3.78 3.21
C ILE A 69 10.43 -3.75 2.52
N GLN A 70 10.42 -3.65 1.18
CA GLN A 70 11.62 -3.82 0.38
C GLN A 70 11.52 -3.07 -0.95
N TRP A 71 12.66 -2.83 -1.55
CA TRP A 71 12.77 -2.30 -2.90
C TRP A 71 12.14 -3.22 -3.94
N LYS A 72 11.49 -2.60 -4.92
CA LYS A 72 10.97 -3.23 -6.14
C LYS A 72 11.51 -2.47 -7.32
N PHE A 73 11.64 -3.14 -8.46
CA PHE A 73 12.01 -2.51 -9.71
C PHE A 73 11.01 -2.89 -10.80
N ARG A 74 10.53 -1.88 -11.50
CA ARG A 74 9.73 -2.00 -12.73
C ARG A 74 10.35 -1.09 -13.78
N ASP A 75 10.66 -1.61 -14.94
CA ASP A 75 11.26 -0.83 -16.01
C ASP A 75 10.24 0.09 -16.67
N GLU A 76 9.70 1.01 -15.86
CA GLU A 76 8.69 1.99 -16.25
C GLU A 76 9.19 2.82 -17.42
N ILE A 77 8.46 2.81 -18.52
CA ILE A 77 8.84 3.49 -19.76
C ILE A 77 8.80 5.02 -19.64
N ARG A 78 7.94 5.54 -18.76
CA ARG A 78 7.73 6.99 -18.56
C ARG A 78 7.76 7.37 -17.08
N PRO A 79 8.92 7.28 -16.42
CA PRO A 79 9.05 7.76 -15.04
C PRO A 79 8.71 9.25 -14.99
N ARG A 80 7.93 9.65 -13.96
CA ARG A 80 7.48 11.02 -13.80
C ARG A 80 7.04 11.32 -12.38
N PHE A 81 6.89 12.61 -12.05
CA PHE A 81 6.44 13.06 -10.74
C PHE A 81 7.29 12.53 -9.56
N GLY A 82 8.62 12.45 -9.75
CA GLY A 82 9.56 12.04 -8.71
C GLY A 82 9.24 10.66 -8.14
N VAL A 83 8.99 10.58 -6.84
CA VAL A 83 8.70 9.33 -6.12
C VAL A 83 7.31 8.73 -6.43
N MET A 84 6.47 9.43 -7.20
CA MET A 84 5.11 8.96 -7.51
C MET A 84 5.13 7.83 -8.54
N ARG A 85 5.98 7.96 -9.58
CA ARG A 85 6.11 6.96 -10.64
C ARG A 85 7.56 6.84 -11.09
N CYS A 86 8.31 6.00 -10.42
CA CYS A 86 9.73 5.75 -10.63
C CYS A 86 9.99 4.27 -10.92
N LYS A 87 11.15 3.95 -11.47
CA LYS A 87 11.53 2.58 -11.81
C LYS A 87 11.84 1.74 -10.57
N GLU A 88 12.51 2.32 -9.60
CA GLU A 88 12.82 1.67 -8.32
C GLU A 88 12.06 2.37 -7.19
N PHE A 89 11.34 1.60 -6.37
CA PHE A 89 10.47 2.12 -5.32
C PHE A 89 10.40 1.20 -4.12
N TYR A 90 10.11 1.79 -2.99
CA TYR A 90 9.95 1.08 -1.73
C TYR A 90 8.49 0.71 -1.53
N MET A 91 8.23 -0.58 -1.38
CA MET A 91 6.88 -1.12 -1.22
C MET A 91 6.79 -1.98 0.04
N LYS A 92 5.71 -1.82 0.79
CA LYS A 92 5.23 -2.82 1.74
C LYS A 92 4.32 -3.75 0.96
N ASP A 93 4.68 -4.99 0.83
CA ASP A 93 3.83 -6.03 0.26
C ASP A 93 3.60 -7.16 1.27
N ALA A 94 2.36 -7.59 1.36
CA ALA A 94 1.93 -8.67 2.22
C ALA A 94 1.15 -9.70 1.43
N TYR A 95 1.11 -10.92 1.97
CA TYR A 95 0.50 -12.07 1.32
C TYR A 95 -0.23 -12.90 2.35
N SER A 96 -1.44 -13.33 2.02
CA SER A 96 -2.18 -14.29 2.84
C SER A 96 -2.15 -15.68 2.22
N PHE A 97 -2.14 -16.68 3.11
CA PHE A 97 -2.27 -18.08 2.78
C PHE A 97 -3.34 -18.67 3.66
N ASP A 98 -4.39 -19.17 3.04
CA ASP A 98 -5.61 -19.62 3.69
C ASP A 98 -6.04 -20.99 3.15
N LEU A 99 -6.80 -21.77 3.93
CA LEU A 99 -7.20 -23.12 3.54
C LEU A 99 -8.27 -23.14 2.44
N ASN A 100 -9.17 -22.16 2.45
CA ASN A 100 -10.32 -22.09 1.55
C ASN A 100 -10.70 -20.63 1.27
N ASP A 101 -11.64 -20.45 0.31
CA ASP A 101 -12.07 -19.12 -0.12
C ASP A 101 -12.71 -18.29 1.01
N GLU A 102 -13.43 -18.93 1.94
CA GLU A 102 -14.05 -18.21 3.06
C GLU A 102 -13.00 -17.63 4.01
N GLU A 103 -11.99 -18.43 4.37
CA GLU A 103 -10.88 -17.99 5.21
C GLU A 103 -10.05 -16.90 4.51
N ALA A 104 -9.80 -17.05 3.20
CA ALA A 104 -9.10 -16.05 2.41
C ALA A 104 -9.86 -14.72 2.34
N LYS A 105 -11.19 -14.75 2.21
CA LYS A 105 -12.02 -13.53 2.29
C LYS A 105 -11.98 -12.88 3.66
N ARG A 106 -11.84 -13.66 4.76
CA ARG A 106 -11.60 -13.08 6.10
C ARG A 106 -10.24 -12.39 6.18
N SER A 107 -9.18 -13.00 5.62
CA SER A 107 -7.87 -12.38 5.52
C SER A 107 -7.91 -11.10 4.68
N TYR A 108 -8.61 -11.12 3.56
CA TYR A 108 -8.86 -9.95 2.73
C TYR A 108 -9.55 -8.80 3.50
N ASN A 109 -10.61 -9.11 4.27
CA ASN A 109 -11.31 -8.12 5.07
C ASN A 109 -10.41 -7.51 6.17
N LYS A 110 -9.53 -8.31 6.78
CA LYS A 110 -8.53 -7.83 7.74
C LYS A 110 -7.56 -6.84 7.10
N MET A 111 -7.11 -7.13 5.88
CA MET A 111 -6.21 -6.24 5.14
C MET A 111 -6.92 -4.98 4.65
N PHE A 112 -8.15 -5.09 4.18
CA PHE A 112 -9.00 -3.94 3.82
C PHE A 112 -9.12 -2.96 5.00
N TYR A 113 -9.46 -3.45 6.19
CA TYR A 113 -9.49 -2.66 7.42
C TYR A 113 -8.14 -2.06 7.77
N SER A 114 -7.08 -2.88 7.74
CA SER A 114 -5.74 -2.43 8.10
C SER A 114 -5.26 -1.29 7.21
N TYR A 115 -5.60 -1.31 5.91
CA TYR A 115 -5.25 -0.26 4.96
C TYR A 115 -6.01 1.03 5.26
N LEU A 116 -7.33 0.97 5.45
CA LEU A 116 -8.11 2.14 5.85
C LEU A 116 -7.59 2.76 7.15
N LYS A 117 -7.24 1.92 8.14
CA LYS A 117 -6.66 2.37 9.41
C LYS A 117 -5.29 3.01 9.22
N THR A 118 -4.45 2.43 8.36
CA THR A 118 -3.11 2.96 8.06
C THR A 118 -3.21 4.35 7.45
N PHE A 119 -4.03 4.51 6.41
CA PHE A 119 -4.21 5.80 5.77
C PHE A 119 -4.87 6.82 6.68
N ASN A 120 -5.85 6.42 7.47
CA ASN A 120 -6.49 7.31 8.45
C ASN A 120 -5.49 7.80 9.53
N ARG A 121 -4.57 6.93 10.00
CA ARG A 121 -3.48 7.32 10.91
C ARG A 121 -2.50 8.32 10.28
N LEU A 122 -2.37 8.32 8.97
CA LEU A 122 -1.59 9.29 8.20
C LEU A 122 -2.40 10.56 7.88
N ASP A 123 -3.60 10.69 8.46
CA ASP A 123 -4.55 11.77 8.15
C ASP A 123 -4.90 11.85 6.65
N LEU A 124 -4.99 10.70 6.00
CA LEU A 124 -5.37 10.55 4.60
C LEU A 124 -6.72 9.84 4.51
N LYS A 125 -7.67 10.46 3.83
CA LYS A 125 -8.97 9.85 3.52
C LYS A 125 -8.87 9.08 2.19
N ALA A 126 -8.41 7.83 2.28
CA ALA A 126 -8.32 6.97 1.10
C ALA A 126 -9.68 6.36 0.77
N ILE A 127 -10.05 6.41 -0.51
CA ILE A 127 -11.25 5.79 -1.06
C ILE A 127 -10.89 4.37 -1.53
N PRO A 128 -11.52 3.31 -0.98
CA PRO A 128 -11.38 1.97 -1.52
C PRO A 128 -12.23 1.84 -2.79
N MET A 129 -11.60 1.90 -3.94
CA MET A 129 -12.24 1.83 -5.25
C MET A 129 -12.23 0.40 -5.77
N ALA A 130 -13.37 -0.09 -6.24
CA ALA A 130 -13.41 -1.38 -6.94
C ALA A 130 -12.57 -1.29 -8.22
N ALA A 131 -11.59 -2.18 -8.35
CA ALA A 131 -10.59 -2.16 -9.42
C ALA A 131 -10.59 -3.46 -10.23
N ASP A 132 -10.01 -3.42 -11.42
CA ASP A 132 -9.70 -4.61 -12.20
C ASP A 132 -8.53 -5.37 -11.56
N THR A 133 -8.46 -6.67 -11.78
CA THR A 133 -7.39 -7.51 -11.23
C THR A 133 -6.15 -7.56 -12.12
N GLY A 134 -6.26 -7.14 -13.35
CA GLY A 134 -5.18 -7.11 -14.33
C GLY A 134 -4.44 -8.44 -14.47
N PRO A 135 -3.11 -8.43 -14.77
CA PRO A 135 -2.30 -9.65 -14.88
C PRO A 135 -2.18 -10.45 -13.59
N ILE A 136 -2.43 -9.84 -12.42
CA ILE A 136 -2.48 -10.55 -11.14
C ILE A 136 -3.65 -11.52 -11.11
N GLY A 137 -4.81 -11.14 -11.68
CA GLY A 137 -6.03 -11.94 -11.74
C GLY A 137 -6.74 -12.05 -10.39
N GLY A 138 -7.87 -12.78 -10.36
CA GLY A 138 -8.66 -13.04 -9.16
C GLY A 138 -10.05 -12.39 -9.16
N ASP A 139 -10.79 -12.53 -8.05
CA ASP A 139 -12.21 -12.18 -7.97
C ASP A 139 -12.49 -10.87 -7.22
N LEU A 140 -11.57 -10.44 -6.36
CA LEU A 140 -11.71 -9.22 -5.56
C LEU A 140 -10.46 -8.36 -5.68
N SER A 141 -10.67 -7.09 -6.02
CA SER A 141 -9.61 -6.11 -6.12
C SER A 141 -10.11 -4.73 -5.67
N HIS A 142 -9.35 -4.06 -4.80
CA HIS A 142 -9.63 -2.68 -4.41
C HIS A 142 -8.34 -1.86 -4.40
N GLU A 143 -8.37 -0.75 -5.12
CA GLU A 143 -7.38 0.31 -5.00
C GLU A 143 -7.77 1.29 -3.89
N PHE A 144 -6.78 1.75 -3.13
CA PHE A 144 -6.95 2.82 -2.16
C PHE A 144 -6.40 4.10 -2.77
N VAL A 145 -7.30 5.03 -3.07
CA VAL A 145 -6.97 6.26 -3.81
C VAL A 145 -7.22 7.47 -2.94
N ILE A 146 -6.26 8.40 -2.93
CA ILE A 146 -6.36 9.71 -2.26
C ILE A 146 -6.68 10.75 -3.31
N LEU A 147 -7.65 11.63 -3.05
CA LEU A 147 -7.97 12.72 -3.97
C LEU A 147 -6.82 13.73 -4.03
N ALA A 148 -6.34 14.00 -5.23
CA ALA A 148 -5.34 15.00 -5.53
C ALA A 148 -5.47 15.42 -6.99
N GLU A 149 -5.53 16.73 -7.25
CA GLU A 149 -5.68 17.26 -8.64
C GLU A 149 -4.50 16.86 -9.55
N THR A 150 -3.34 16.66 -8.96
CA THR A 150 -2.11 16.21 -9.62
C THR A 150 -2.03 14.69 -9.81
N GLY A 151 -3.05 13.95 -9.33
CA GLY A 151 -3.11 12.49 -9.44
C GLY A 151 -3.20 11.99 -10.88
N GLU A 152 -2.75 10.76 -11.10
CA GLU A 152 -2.79 10.10 -12.41
C GLU A 152 -4.09 9.31 -12.64
N SER A 153 -4.69 8.76 -11.57
CA SER A 153 -5.90 7.95 -11.66
C SER A 153 -7.15 8.80 -11.71
N ASP A 154 -8.09 8.44 -12.59
CA ASP A 154 -9.42 9.02 -12.58
C ASP A 154 -10.26 8.40 -11.46
N VAL A 155 -10.99 9.23 -10.73
CA VAL A 155 -11.83 8.83 -9.59
C VAL A 155 -13.28 9.12 -9.91
N TYR A 156 -14.10 8.08 -9.85
CA TYR A 156 -15.57 8.14 -9.98
C TYR A 156 -16.20 7.57 -8.72
N ALA A 157 -16.66 8.44 -7.82
CA ALA A 157 -17.18 8.02 -6.52
C ALA A 157 -18.39 8.82 -6.05
N ASP A 158 -19.17 8.22 -5.15
CA ASP A 158 -20.17 8.92 -4.36
C ASP A 158 -19.52 9.51 -3.11
N LYS A 159 -19.68 10.83 -2.88
CA LYS A 159 -19.09 11.53 -1.72
C LYS A 159 -19.50 10.96 -0.35
N ASN A 160 -20.63 10.22 -0.30
CA ASN A 160 -21.07 9.59 0.95
C ASN A 160 -20.07 8.55 1.47
N ILE A 161 -19.10 8.11 0.64
CA ILE A 161 -18.02 7.21 1.09
C ILE A 161 -17.19 7.81 2.22
N PHE A 162 -17.09 9.13 2.31
CA PHE A 162 -16.37 9.84 3.36
C PHE A 162 -17.12 9.93 4.69
N GLU A 163 -18.42 9.58 4.70
CA GLU A 163 -19.23 9.53 5.93
C GLU A 163 -18.97 8.24 6.74
N ILE A 164 -18.33 7.25 6.12
CA ILE A 164 -18.01 6.01 6.82
C ILE A 164 -16.70 6.18 7.60
N ASP A 165 -16.77 6.13 8.93
CA ASP A 165 -15.58 6.09 9.78
C ASP A 165 -15.11 4.65 9.99
N PRO A 166 -13.90 4.28 9.49
CA PRO A 166 -13.34 2.94 9.73
C PRO A 166 -13.15 2.61 11.22
N ASN A 167 -13.07 3.62 12.10
CA ASN A 167 -12.84 3.42 13.53
C ASN A 167 -14.07 2.88 14.28
N GLN A 168 -15.27 2.95 13.69
CA GLN A 168 -16.49 2.40 14.29
C GLN A 168 -16.55 0.88 14.27
N TYR A 169 -15.70 0.22 13.46
CA TYR A 169 -15.69 -1.24 13.30
C TYR A 169 -14.65 -1.88 14.23
N LYS A 170 -15.02 -3.04 14.78
CA LYS A 170 -14.13 -3.86 15.62
C LYS A 170 -13.30 -4.81 14.76
N PHE A 171 -12.13 -5.21 15.27
CA PHE A 171 -11.27 -6.22 14.62
C PHE A 171 -11.80 -7.64 14.89
N GLU A 172 -13.00 -7.92 14.40
CA GLU A 172 -13.73 -9.20 14.48
C GLU A 172 -14.28 -9.55 13.10
N ASP A 173 -14.23 -10.79 12.69
CA ASP A 173 -14.53 -11.23 11.31
C ASP A 173 -15.88 -10.70 10.79
N SER A 174 -16.96 -10.80 11.59
CA SER A 174 -18.28 -10.29 11.19
C SER A 174 -18.34 -8.78 11.04
N SER A 175 -17.66 -8.05 11.92
CA SER A 175 -17.58 -6.58 11.86
C SER A 175 -16.73 -6.11 10.66
N LEU A 176 -15.64 -6.82 10.36
CA LEU A 176 -14.80 -6.52 9.21
C LEU A 176 -15.47 -6.83 7.88
N GLN A 177 -16.26 -7.92 7.83
CA GLN A 177 -17.10 -8.22 6.67
C GLN A 177 -18.12 -7.11 6.44
N LYS A 178 -18.85 -6.73 7.50
CA LYS A 178 -19.82 -5.64 7.43
C LYS A 178 -19.17 -4.33 6.97
N MET A 179 -18.00 -3.99 7.49
CA MET A 179 -17.28 -2.79 7.06
C MET A 179 -17.01 -2.82 5.56
N ARG A 180 -16.41 -3.90 5.02
CA ARG A 180 -16.19 -4.02 3.59
C ARG A 180 -17.49 -3.86 2.79
N GLU A 181 -18.58 -4.53 3.23
CA GLU A 181 -19.89 -4.42 2.59
C GLU A 181 -20.44 -2.99 2.62
N ASP A 182 -20.30 -2.27 3.73
CA ASP A 182 -20.76 -0.89 3.85
C ASP A 182 -20.01 0.05 2.90
N PHE A 183 -18.67 -0.10 2.77
CA PHE A 183 -17.88 0.64 1.80
C PHE A 183 -18.24 0.26 0.36
N THR A 184 -18.38 -1.02 0.05
CA THR A 184 -18.63 -1.50 -1.34
C THR A 184 -20.06 -1.26 -1.82
N LYS A 185 -21.02 -0.94 -0.93
CA LYS A 185 -22.37 -0.48 -1.32
C LYS A 185 -22.36 0.93 -1.88
N ILE A 186 -21.36 1.73 -1.56
CA ILE A 186 -21.21 3.09 -2.08
C ILE A 186 -20.40 3.03 -3.36
N TYR A 187 -20.90 3.66 -4.40
CA TYR A 187 -20.25 3.63 -5.70
C TYR A 187 -18.86 4.28 -5.63
N ALA A 188 -17.82 3.54 -5.90
CA ALA A 188 -16.47 4.02 -6.07
C ALA A 188 -15.70 3.02 -6.95
N VAL A 189 -15.30 3.45 -8.15
CA VAL A 189 -14.66 2.57 -9.14
C VAL A 189 -13.51 3.28 -9.83
N THR A 190 -12.53 2.49 -10.31
CA THR A 190 -11.45 2.95 -11.19
C THR A 190 -11.97 3.21 -12.60
N ASP A 191 -11.17 3.87 -13.45
CA ASP A 191 -11.53 4.20 -14.82
C ASP A 191 -11.90 2.94 -15.64
N GLU A 192 -11.19 1.84 -15.44
CA GLU A 192 -11.45 0.57 -16.13
C GLU A 192 -12.82 -0.04 -15.81
N LYS A 193 -13.37 0.27 -14.64
CA LYS A 193 -14.72 -0.19 -14.20
C LYS A 193 -15.78 0.88 -14.32
N TYR A 194 -15.43 2.06 -14.76
CA TYR A 194 -16.38 3.16 -14.91
C TYR A 194 -17.36 2.94 -16.07
N VAL A 195 -18.64 2.98 -15.74
CA VAL A 195 -19.74 2.99 -16.72
C VAL A 195 -20.62 4.21 -16.43
N LYS A 196 -20.65 5.13 -17.36
CA LYS A 196 -21.33 6.43 -17.21
C LYS A 196 -22.81 6.31 -16.87
N GLU A 197 -23.50 5.35 -17.48
CA GLU A 197 -24.93 5.07 -17.26
C GLU A 197 -25.16 4.62 -15.82
N ASP A 198 -24.32 3.72 -15.30
CA ASP A 198 -24.40 3.21 -13.94
C ASP A 198 -24.07 4.30 -12.93
N PHE A 199 -23.00 5.08 -13.18
CA PHE A 199 -22.65 6.20 -12.32
C PHE A 199 -23.80 7.20 -12.16
N ASN A 200 -24.43 7.61 -13.26
CA ASN A 200 -25.58 8.52 -13.24
C ASN A 200 -26.84 7.89 -12.62
N ARG A 201 -26.97 6.57 -12.68
CA ARG A 201 -28.10 5.83 -12.09
C ARG A 201 -27.96 5.65 -10.58
N TYR A 202 -26.78 5.35 -10.12
CA TYR A 202 -26.53 4.98 -8.71
C TYR A 202 -26.09 6.16 -7.85
N VAL A 203 -25.47 7.20 -8.43
CA VAL A 203 -24.94 8.35 -7.69
C VAL A 203 -25.71 9.62 -8.06
N LYS A 204 -26.35 10.23 -7.07
CA LYS A 204 -27.04 11.52 -7.25
C LYS A 204 -26.04 12.58 -7.69
N LYS A 205 -26.46 13.46 -8.61
CA LYS A 205 -25.59 14.47 -9.23
C LYS A 205 -24.84 15.34 -8.20
N GLU A 206 -25.49 15.72 -7.11
CA GLU A 206 -24.89 16.51 -6.02
C GLU A 206 -23.87 15.73 -5.18
N ASN A 207 -23.83 14.40 -5.33
CA ASN A 207 -22.88 13.52 -4.64
C ASN A 207 -21.77 13.02 -5.53
N GLN A 208 -21.82 13.29 -6.83
CA GLN A 208 -20.82 12.79 -7.77
C GLN A 208 -19.47 13.45 -7.55
N ILE A 209 -18.44 12.62 -7.36
CA ILE A 209 -17.04 12.99 -7.40
C ILE A 209 -16.48 12.50 -8.74
N VAL A 210 -15.97 13.43 -9.53
CA VAL A 210 -15.21 13.17 -10.76
C VAL A 210 -13.96 14.03 -10.69
N THR A 211 -12.84 13.43 -10.39
CA THR A 211 -11.57 14.13 -10.15
C THR A 211 -10.39 13.20 -10.37
N LYS A 212 -9.19 13.70 -10.13
CA LYS A 212 -7.97 12.89 -10.12
C LYS A 212 -7.64 12.42 -8.70
N GLY A 213 -6.88 11.33 -8.63
CA GLY A 213 -6.37 10.80 -7.38
C GLY A 213 -5.04 10.07 -7.55
N ILE A 214 -4.46 9.73 -6.42
CA ILE A 214 -3.20 8.99 -6.32
C ILE A 214 -3.50 7.65 -5.67
N GLU A 215 -3.24 6.56 -6.39
CA GLU A 215 -3.26 5.21 -5.84
C GLU A 215 -2.11 5.05 -4.84
N VAL A 216 -2.44 4.74 -3.58
CA VAL A 216 -1.46 4.55 -2.50
C VAL A 216 -1.36 3.13 -2.01
N GLY A 217 -2.34 2.30 -2.34
CA GLY A 217 -2.34 0.88 -2.00
C GLY A 217 -3.31 0.09 -2.86
N HIS A 218 -3.05 -1.19 -3.00
CA HIS A 218 -3.89 -2.10 -3.76
C HIS A 218 -3.95 -3.46 -3.06
N ILE A 219 -5.13 -4.06 -3.02
CA ILE A 219 -5.33 -5.37 -2.43
C ILE A 219 -6.06 -6.29 -3.39
N PHE A 220 -5.62 -7.56 -3.44
CA PHE A 220 -6.13 -8.58 -4.34
C PHE A 220 -6.46 -9.87 -3.60
N TYR A 221 -7.51 -10.53 -4.02
CA TYR A 221 -7.75 -11.94 -3.78
C TYR A 221 -7.75 -12.68 -5.12
N PHE A 222 -6.88 -13.66 -5.29
CA PHE A 222 -6.69 -14.37 -6.57
C PHE A 222 -6.75 -15.90 -6.43
N SER A 223 -7.34 -16.39 -5.34
CA SER A 223 -7.57 -17.82 -5.11
C SER A 223 -6.27 -18.64 -5.17
N ASP A 224 -6.19 -19.63 -6.02
CA ASP A 224 -5.05 -20.55 -6.18
C ASP A 224 -4.19 -20.28 -7.44
N LYS A 225 -4.33 -19.12 -8.05
CA LYS A 225 -3.63 -18.76 -9.29
C LYS A 225 -2.12 -19.00 -9.25
N TYR A 226 -1.48 -18.82 -8.09
CA TYR A 226 -0.05 -19.06 -7.91
C TYR A 226 0.22 -20.39 -7.22
N SER A 227 -0.56 -20.76 -6.24
CA SER A 227 -0.35 -21.96 -5.45
C SER A 227 -0.53 -23.25 -6.28
N GLU A 228 -1.51 -23.28 -7.18
CA GLU A 228 -1.78 -24.45 -8.02
C GLU A 228 -0.63 -24.73 -9.01
N PRO A 229 -0.23 -23.81 -9.93
CA PRO A 229 0.84 -24.09 -10.89
C PRO A 229 2.20 -24.31 -10.22
N MET A 230 2.45 -23.69 -9.06
CA MET A 230 3.67 -23.86 -8.28
C MET A 230 3.63 -25.07 -7.33
N ASN A 231 2.60 -25.94 -7.41
CA ASN A 231 2.43 -27.10 -6.53
C ASN A 231 2.57 -26.78 -5.05
N CYS A 232 2.03 -25.62 -4.63
CA CYS A 232 2.00 -25.21 -3.24
C CYS A 232 0.85 -25.91 -2.49
N LEU A 233 1.08 -27.18 -2.15
CA LEU A 233 0.08 -28.07 -1.57
C LEU A 233 0.30 -28.30 -0.07
N ILE A 234 -0.79 -28.33 0.68
CA ILE A 234 -0.83 -28.69 2.10
C ILE A 234 -1.75 -29.88 2.34
N ASP A 235 -1.57 -30.55 3.46
CA ASP A 235 -2.55 -31.53 3.92
C ASP A 235 -3.72 -30.82 4.60
N ASP A 236 -4.94 -31.04 4.12
CA ASP A 236 -6.17 -30.58 4.75
C ASP A 236 -6.55 -31.40 6.00
N LYS A 237 -7.70 -31.10 6.61
CA LYS A 237 -8.19 -31.82 7.80
C LYS A 237 -8.45 -33.32 7.57
N SER A 238 -8.64 -33.73 6.33
CA SER A 238 -8.86 -35.13 5.94
C SER A 238 -7.58 -35.86 5.53
N GLY A 239 -6.45 -35.15 5.46
CA GLY A 239 -5.16 -35.65 4.95
C GLY A 239 -5.04 -35.57 3.42
N LYS A 240 -5.99 -34.95 2.73
CA LYS A 240 -5.93 -34.74 1.29
C LYS A 240 -5.05 -33.55 0.96
N LYS A 241 -4.24 -33.65 -0.09
CA LYS A 241 -3.48 -32.52 -0.64
C LYS A 241 -4.42 -31.50 -1.29
N THR A 242 -4.29 -30.24 -0.91
CA THR A 242 -5.06 -29.13 -1.47
C THR A 242 -4.18 -27.90 -1.68
N SER A 243 -4.47 -27.13 -2.72
CA SER A 243 -3.82 -25.83 -2.97
C SER A 243 -4.32 -24.81 -1.96
N VAL A 244 -3.43 -23.96 -1.46
CA VAL A 244 -3.79 -22.86 -0.56
C VAL A 244 -4.40 -21.71 -1.36
N LYS A 245 -5.29 -20.97 -0.73
CA LYS A 245 -5.87 -19.74 -1.28
C LYS A 245 -5.02 -18.53 -0.87
N MET A 246 -4.80 -17.62 -1.80
CA MET A 246 -3.85 -16.53 -1.62
C MET A 246 -4.46 -15.17 -1.95
N GLY A 247 -3.97 -14.15 -1.24
CA GLY A 247 -4.17 -12.74 -1.54
C GLY A 247 -2.85 -11.97 -1.46
N SER A 248 -2.78 -10.84 -2.16
CA SER A 248 -1.64 -9.93 -2.18
C SER A 248 -2.10 -8.50 -1.83
N TYR A 249 -1.28 -7.78 -1.08
CA TYR A 249 -1.66 -6.52 -0.46
C TYR A 249 -0.49 -5.55 -0.45
N GLY A 250 -0.46 -4.58 -1.38
CA GLY A 250 0.64 -3.64 -1.58
C GLY A 250 0.34 -2.22 -1.10
N ILE A 251 1.34 -1.56 -0.50
CA ILE A 251 1.36 -0.11 -0.24
C ILE A 251 2.66 0.45 -0.84
N GLY A 252 2.52 1.46 -1.68
CA GLY A 252 3.66 2.21 -2.22
C GLY A 252 4.23 3.16 -1.17
N VAL A 253 5.18 2.71 -0.35
CA VAL A 253 5.72 3.49 0.78
C VAL A 253 6.41 4.76 0.31
N SER A 254 7.25 4.68 -0.73
CA SER A 254 7.88 5.88 -1.31
C SER A 254 6.85 6.81 -1.98
N ARG A 255 5.82 6.26 -2.63
CA ARG A 255 4.73 7.03 -3.22
C ARG A 255 3.91 7.79 -2.17
N LEU A 256 3.73 7.21 -0.98
CA LEU A 256 3.00 7.86 0.12
C LEU A 256 3.59 9.22 0.50
N VAL A 257 4.92 9.39 0.45
CA VAL A 257 5.57 10.68 0.73
C VAL A 257 5.04 11.76 -0.23
N GLY A 258 5.06 11.48 -1.53
CA GLY A 258 4.52 12.39 -2.54
C GLY A 258 3.01 12.60 -2.39
N ALA A 259 2.25 11.53 -2.16
CA ALA A 259 0.80 11.59 -1.98
C ALA A 259 0.38 12.44 -0.79
N ILE A 260 1.11 12.38 0.32
CA ILE A 260 0.87 13.22 1.49
C ILE A 260 1.13 14.68 1.17
N ILE A 261 2.24 14.97 0.49
CA ILE A 261 2.58 16.34 0.08
C ILE A 261 1.46 16.90 -0.80
N GLU A 262 1.05 16.18 -1.84
CA GLU A 262 0.00 16.62 -2.77
C GLU A 262 -1.37 16.82 -2.05
N ALA A 263 -1.74 15.91 -1.15
CA ALA A 263 -3.00 15.99 -0.44
C ALA A 263 -3.04 17.08 0.66
N LYS A 264 -1.88 17.50 1.17
CA LYS A 264 -1.77 18.45 2.30
C LYS A 264 -1.18 19.81 1.91
N TYR A 265 -0.81 19.97 0.64
CA TYR A 265 -0.38 21.25 0.12
C TYR A 265 -1.57 22.21 -0.04
N ASN A 266 -1.46 23.40 0.48
CA ASN A 266 -2.48 24.45 0.35
C ASN A 266 -1.83 25.84 0.40
N ASN A 267 -2.10 26.66 -0.61
CA ASN A 267 -1.65 28.05 -0.67
C ASN A 267 -0.15 28.24 -0.35
N GLU A 268 0.70 27.49 -1.07
CA GLU A 268 2.16 27.54 -0.94
C GLU A 268 2.71 27.00 0.41
N VAL A 269 1.85 26.44 1.25
CA VAL A 269 2.26 25.83 2.52
C VAL A 269 1.99 24.34 2.51
N MET A 270 3.06 23.57 2.82
CA MET A 270 2.97 22.13 3.05
C MET A 270 2.76 21.87 4.56
N LYS A 271 1.71 21.11 4.90
CA LYS A 271 1.39 20.74 6.28
C LYS A 271 1.57 19.24 6.50
N TRP A 272 2.60 18.87 7.23
CA TRP A 272 2.76 17.47 7.61
C TRP A 272 1.65 17.04 8.59
N PRO A 273 1.00 15.90 8.36
CA PRO A 273 0.17 15.27 9.38
C PRO A 273 1.00 15.00 10.64
N LYS A 274 0.42 15.31 11.81
CA LYS A 274 1.13 15.17 13.09
C LYS A 274 1.82 13.81 13.31
N PRO A 275 1.23 12.65 12.93
CA PRO A 275 1.86 11.34 13.15
C PRO A 275 3.16 11.10 12.36
N ILE A 276 3.43 11.90 11.35
CA ILE A 276 4.62 11.78 10.47
C ILE A 276 5.40 13.08 10.37
N SER A 277 5.03 14.08 11.16
CA SER A 277 5.83 15.31 11.26
C SER A 277 7.22 14.95 11.80
N PRO A 278 8.29 15.41 11.15
CA PRO A 278 9.65 15.10 11.58
C PRO A 278 9.97 15.67 12.98
N PHE A 279 9.28 16.75 13.37
CA PHE A 279 9.38 17.38 14.68
C PHE A 279 8.02 17.88 15.15
N ASP A 280 7.79 17.83 16.47
CA ASP A 280 6.61 18.44 17.10
C ASP A 280 6.73 19.97 17.15
N VAL A 281 7.95 20.47 17.36
CA VAL A 281 8.28 21.90 17.51
C VAL A 281 9.56 22.25 16.77
N VAL A 282 9.54 23.36 16.05
CA VAL A 282 10.75 23.98 15.49
C VAL A 282 10.96 25.32 16.20
N ILE A 283 12.14 25.53 16.74
CA ILE A 283 12.56 26.79 17.36
C ILE A 283 13.48 27.52 16.38
N ILE A 284 13.09 28.69 15.93
CA ILE A 284 13.87 29.54 15.03
C ILE A 284 14.23 30.81 15.83
N PRO A 285 15.41 30.86 16.45
CA PRO A 285 15.84 32.07 17.16
C PRO A 285 16.25 33.12 16.13
N ASN A 286 15.72 34.32 16.25
CA ASN A 286 16.20 35.45 15.44
C ASN A 286 17.63 35.83 15.91
N ILE A 287 18.62 35.34 15.18
CA ILE A 287 20.03 35.50 15.49
C ILE A 287 20.55 36.74 14.74
N SER A 288 21.31 37.58 15.40
CA SER A 288 22.04 38.68 14.76
C SER A 288 23.54 38.62 15.11
N LYS A 289 24.42 39.01 14.19
CA LYS A 289 25.88 38.93 14.31
C LYS A 289 26.48 39.46 15.62
N ASN A 290 25.73 40.29 16.35
CA ASN A 290 26.18 40.91 17.58
C ASN A 290 25.33 40.56 18.81
N ASN A 291 24.37 39.61 18.72
CA ASN A 291 23.50 39.35 19.83
C ASN A 291 23.03 37.87 19.88
N ASN A 292 23.72 37.07 20.64
CA ASN A 292 23.39 35.64 20.85
C ASN A 292 22.30 35.40 21.90
N LYS A 293 21.72 36.41 22.51
CA LYS A 293 20.71 36.24 23.58
C LYS A 293 19.50 35.44 23.14
N ASN A 294 19.11 35.55 21.87
CA ASN A 294 17.97 34.78 21.35
C ASN A 294 18.35 33.32 21.16
N LEU A 295 19.55 33.01 20.71
CA LEU A 295 20.07 31.66 20.61
C LEU A 295 20.12 31.00 22.00
N GLU A 296 20.69 31.67 23.00
CA GLU A 296 20.74 31.16 24.38
C GLU A 296 19.33 30.85 24.93
N LYS A 297 18.34 31.72 24.62
CA LYS A 297 16.93 31.45 24.99
C LYS A 297 16.37 30.25 24.23
N GLY A 298 16.64 30.14 22.93
CA GLY A 298 16.25 29.01 22.07
C GLY A 298 16.80 27.70 22.61
N GLU A 299 18.08 27.65 22.94
CA GLU A 299 18.71 26.49 23.57
C GLU A 299 18.09 26.08 24.90
N LYS A 300 17.72 27.08 25.72
CA LYS A 300 17.04 26.81 27.00
C LYS A 300 15.68 26.18 26.76
N ILE A 301 14.87 26.73 25.86
CA ILE A 301 13.55 26.19 25.50
C ILE A 301 13.72 24.78 24.90
N TYR A 302 14.68 24.59 24.00
CA TYR A 302 15.02 23.29 23.43
C TYR A 302 15.28 22.23 24.52
N LYS A 303 16.15 22.55 25.49
CA LYS A 303 16.48 21.66 26.61
C LYS A 303 15.27 21.34 27.48
N GLU A 304 14.38 22.31 27.71
CA GLU A 304 13.15 22.12 28.51
C GLU A 304 12.14 21.22 27.78
N LEU A 305 11.91 21.43 26.49
CA LEU A 305 11.01 20.59 25.70
C LEU A 305 11.54 19.16 25.53
N LYS A 306 12.84 18.99 25.31
CA LYS A 306 13.46 17.65 25.25
C LYS A 306 13.30 16.88 26.55
N LYS A 307 13.34 17.53 27.73
CA LYS A 307 13.05 16.88 29.02
C LYS A 307 11.61 16.37 29.11
N GLN A 308 10.69 16.94 28.35
CA GLN A 308 9.30 16.51 28.29
C GLN A 308 9.04 15.47 27.21
N ASN A 309 10.09 14.89 26.59
CA ASN A 309 10.02 13.95 25.46
C ASN A 309 9.29 14.52 24.22
N ILE A 310 9.38 15.83 23.98
CA ILE A 310 8.89 16.48 22.79
C ILE A 310 10.00 16.47 21.73
N ASP A 311 9.69 16.06 20.51
CA ASP A 311 10.63 16.15 19.39
C ASP A 311 10.77 17.57 18.92
N VAL A 312 11.99 18.12 19.10
CA VAL A 312 12.28 19.53 18.84
C VAL A 312 13.48 19.66 17.92
N LEU A 313 13.34 20.51 16.91
CA LEU A 313 14.47 21.03 16.12
C LEU A 313 14.81 22.44 16.63
N LEU A 314 16.07 22.71 16.88
CA LEU A 314 16.59 24.07 17.04
C LEU A 314 17.33 24.43 15.74
N ASP A 315 16.79 25.40 15.04
CA ASP A 315 17.44 25.99 13.86
C ASP A 315 18.39 27.10 14.34
N ASP A 316 19.68 26.79 14.40
CA ASP A 316 20.74 27.67 14.87
C ASP A 316 21.56 28.31 13.72
N VAL A 317 21.00 28.25 12.52
CA VAL A 317 21.64 28.85 11.34
C VAL A 317 21.36 30.35 11.30
N ASP A 318 22.44 31.15 11.13
CA ASP A 318 22.36 32.61 10.93
C ASP A 318 22.02 32.89 9.46
N GLU A 319 20.77 32.78 9.10
CA GLU A 319 20.24 33.18 7.79
C GLU A 319 19.34 34.39 7.93
N ASN A 320 19.49 35.33 6.98
CA ASN A 320 18.57 36.47 6.88
C ASN A 320 17.17 35.94 6.52
N MET A 321 16.21 36.15 7.41
CA MET A 321 14.80 35.91 7.14
C MET A 321 14.24 36.82 6.08
#